data_8049fc63df83bdce82d6e68ff87a5a38
#
_entry.id   8049fc63df83bdce82d6e68ff87a5a38
#
_cell.length_a   1.000
_cell.length_b   1.000
_cell.length_c   1.000
_cell.angle_alpha   90.00
_cell.angle_beta   90.00
_cell.angle_gamma   90.00
#
_symmetry.space_group_name_H-M   'P 1'
#
loop_
_entity.id
_entity.type
_entity.pdbx_description
1 polymer ?
#
loop_
_entity_poly.entity_id
_entity_poly.type
_entity_poly.pdbx_seq_one_letter_code
_entity_poly.pdbx_strand_id
1 'polypeptide(L)'
;MIDFVGDADHVLEAFGFGRAHHRVIHFVHRYPGLKVADLLDVLRITKQSLGRVLKQLLDEGYIVQKAGDNDRRQRLLFATPKGEALVAKLAGLQTDRINRALADVGPAAQETLRQFLRGMIDRDDPDKVLQAIFGAGSDPASTAQPRRQP
;
A
#
# COMPACT_ATOMS: atom_id res chain seq x y z
N MET A 1 -11.50 18.92 12.69
CA MET A 1 -11.56 17.52 12.18
C MET A 1 -10.27 17.25 11.39
N ILE A 2 -9.53 16.20 11.73
CA ILE A 2 -8.32 15.83 10.97
C ILE A 2 -8.77 14.98 9.80
N ASP A 3 -8.78 15.54 8.60
CA ASP A 3 -9.07 14.80 7.37
C ASP A 3 -7.77 14.27 6.77
N PHE A 4 -7.28 13.16 7.32
CA PHE A 4 -6.03 12.52 6.87
C PHE A 4 -6.15 11.90 5.47
N VAL A 5 -7.36 11.63 5.01
CA VAL A 5 -7.63 10.89 3.77
C VAL A 5 -8.20 11.79 2.68
N GLY A 6 -8.68 12.98 3.03
CA GLY A 6 -9.41 13.87 2.12
C GLY A 6 -8.62 14.27 0.89
N ASP A 7 -7.33 14.60 1.03
CA ASP A 7 -6.49 14.96 -0.11
C ASP A 7 -6.34 13.79 -1.10
N ALA A 8 -6.20 12.57 -0.58
CA ALA A 8 -6.13 11.37 -1.40
C ALA A 8 -7.50 11.04 -2.04
N ASP A 9 -8.59 11.21 -1.30
CA ASP A 9 -9.96 10.99 -1.80
C ASP A 9 -10.27 11.94 -2.97
N HIS A 10 -9.93 13.23 -2.88
CA HIS A 10 -10.10 14.19 -3.98
C HIS A 10 -9.33 13.81 -5.24
N VAL A 11 -8.09 13.33 -5.06
CA VAL A 11 -7.31 12.83 -6.21
C VAL A 11 -7.98 11.61 -6.82
N LEU A 12 -8.45 10.66 -6.01
CA LEU A 12 -9.12 9.45 -6.49
C LEU A 12 -10.43 9.76 -7.22
N GLU A 13 -11.23 10.70 -6.71
CA GLU A 13 -12.47 11.15 -7.35
C GLU A 13 -12.24 11.66 -8.76
N ALA A 14 -11.13 12.39 -9.00
CA ALA A 14 -10.76 12.87 -10.34
C ALA A 14 -10.50 11.74 -11.34
N PHE A 15 -10.20 10.54 -10.87
CA PHE A 15 -10.03 9.33 -11.66
C PHE A 15 -11.27 8.42 -11.66
N GLY A 16 -12.37 8.81 -11.01
CA GLY A 16 -13.54 7.96 -10.81
C GLY A 16 -13.28 6.79 -9.85
N PHE A 17 -12.28 6.92 -8.98
CA PHE A 17 -11.87 5.91 -8.03
C PHE A 17 -12.32 6.25 -6.61
N GLY A 18 -12.35 5.25 -5.74
CA GLY A 18 -12.59 5.42 -4.30
C GLY A 18 -11.54 4.68 -3.48
N ARG A 19 -11.70 4.68 -2.16
CA ARG A 19 -10.76 4.08 -1.19
C ARG A 19 -10.44 2.61 -1.46
N ALA A 20 -11.40 1.83 -1.98
CA ALA A 20 -11.14 0.44 -2.33
C ALA A 20 -10.13 0.32 -3.48
N HIS A 21 -10.20 1.20 -4.48
CA HIS A 21 -9.21 1.26 -5.58
C HIS A 21 -7.82 1.61 -5.05
N HIS A 22 -7.72 2.61 -4.17
CA HIS A 22 -6.46 2.98 -3.52
C HIS A 22 -5.83 1.81 -2.78
N ARG A 23 -6.61 1.11 -1.96
CA ARG A 23 -6.12 -0.05 -1.20
C ARG A 23 -5.65 -1.18 -2.13
N VAL A 24 -6.43 -1.51 -3.15
CA VAL A 24 -6.06 -2.56 -4.11
C VAL A 24 -4.76 -2.22 -4.84
N ILE A 25 -4.66 -1.03 -5.44
CA ILE A 25 -3.47 -0.66 -6.21
C ILE A 25 -2.23 -0.54 -5.31
N HIS A 26 -2.38 -0.07 -4.07
CA HIS A 26 -1.31 -0.02 -3.09
C HIS A 26 -0.72 -1.41 -2.81
N PHE A 27 -1.57 -2.40 -2.51
CA PHE A 27 -1.10 -3.76 -2.23
C PHE A 27 -0.52 -4.45 -3.47
N VAL A 28 -1.11 -4.26 -4.64
CA VAL A 28 -0.59 -4.82 -5.90
C VAL A 28 0.78 -4.22 -6.24
N HIS A 29 0.98 -2.93 -6.03
CA HIS A 29 2.27 -2.27 -6.20
C HIS A 29 3.31 -2.76 -5.19
N ARG A 30 2.90 -2.89 -3.92
CA ARG A 30 3.80 -3.30 -2.83
C ARG A 30 4.24 -4.76 -2.93
N TYR A 31 3.38 -5.62 -3.46
CA TYR A 31 3.58 -7.07 -3.60
C TYR A 31 3.32 -7.52 -5.04
N PRO A 32 4.28 -7.28 -5.97
CA PRO A 32 4.14 -7.72 -7.36
C PRO A 32 3.91 -9.24 -7.44
N GLY A 33 2.93 -9.64 -8.23
CA GLY A 33 2.52 -11.04 -8.32
C GLY A 33 1.52 -11.51 -7.25
N LEU A 34 0.93 -10.56 -6.51
CA LEU A 34 -0.10 -10.85 -5.52
C LEU A 34 -1.32 -11.53 -6.16
N LYS A 35 -1.85 -12.55 -5.49
CA LYS A 35 -3.04 -13.27 -5.96
C LYS A 35 -4.32 -12.56 -5.51
N VAL A 36 -5.39 -12.74 -6.27
CA VAL A 36 -6.72 -12.21 -5.90
C VAL A 36 -7.21 -12.74 -4.55
N ALA A 37 -6.88 -14.00 -4.21
CA ALA A 37 -7.22 -14.59 -2.92
C ALA A 37 -6.53 -13.86 -1.77
N ASP A 38 -5.23 -13.55 -1.91
CA ASP A 38 -4.46 -12.83 -0.90
C ASP A 38 -5.01 -11.41 -0.67
N LEU A 39 -5.48 -10.75 -1.74
CA LEU A 39 -6.15 -9.45 -1.63
C LEU A 39 -7.45 -9.52 -0.83
N LEU A 40 -8.26 -10.55 -1.02
CA LEU A 40 -9.49 -10.75 -0.24
C LEU A 40 -9.19 -10.89 1.25
N ASP A 41 -8.16 -11.67 1.58
CA ASP A 41 -7.76 -11.91 2.97
C ASP A 41 -7.25 -10.63 3.64
N VAL A 42 -6.46 -9.83 2.93
CA VAL A 42 -5.89 -8.58 3.46
C VAL A 42 -6.95 -7.48 3.55
N LEU A 43 -7.75 -7.29 2.49
CA LEU A 43 -8.67 -6.16 2.40
C LEU A 43 -9.97 -6.38 3.17
N ARG A 44 -10.35 -7.63 3.44
CA ARG A 44 -11.60 -8.00 4.11
C ARG A 44 -12.84 -7.36 3.47
N ILE A 45 -12.89 -7.38 2.15
CA ILE A 45 -14.03 -6.92 1.37
C ILE A 45 -14.68 -8.10 0.66
N THR A 46 -15.90 -7.92 0.17
CA THR A 46 -16.60 -8.98 -0.57
C THR A 46 -15.92 -9.26 -1.91
N LYS A 47 -15.98 -10.50 -2.36
CA LYS A 47 -15.47 -10.92 -3.68
C LYS A 47 -16.08 -10.09 -4.81
N GLN A 48 -17.36 -9.73 -4.70
CA GLN A 48 -18.05 -8.90 -5.66
C GLN A 48 -17.48 -7.48 -5.71
N SER A 49 -17.24 -6.86 -4.54
CA SER A 49 -16.63 -5.52 -4.46
C SER A 49 -15.23 -5.51 -5.03
N LEU A 50 -14.41 -6.51 -4.67
CA LEU A 50 -13.06 -6.65 -5.24
C LEU A 50 -13.11 -6.83 -6.75
N GLY A 51 -14.03 -7.66 -7.26
CA GLY A 51 -14.16 -7.90 -8.70
C GLY A 51 -14.45 -6.63 -9.50
N ARG A 52 -15.31 -5.74 -8.99
CA ARG A 52 -15.60 -4.44 -9.62
C ARG A 52 -14.37 -3.54 -9.66
N VAL A 53 -13.67 -3.42 -8.53
CA VAL A 53 -12.46 -2.60 -8.40
C VAL A 53 -11.36 -3.11 -9.32
N LEU A 54 -11.09 -4.42 -9.30
CA LEU A 54 -10.10 -5.04 -10.18
C LEU A 54 -10.42 -4.83 -11.65
N LYS A 55 -11.71 -5.03 -12.02
CA LYS A 55 -12.14 -4.82 -13.41
C LYS A 55 -11.84 -3.40 -13.86
N GLN A 56 -12.19 -2.39 -13.07
CA GLN A 56 -11.94 -1.00 -13.43
C GLN A 56 -10.44 -0.70 -13.54
N LEU A 57 -9.63 -1.13 -12.58
CA LEU A 57 -8.17 -0.92 -12.61
C LEU A 57 -7.49 -1.62 -13.79
N LEU A 58 -7.99 -2.79 -14.20
CA LEU A 58 -7.52 -3.52 -15.38
C LEU A 58 -7.93 -2.81 -16.68
N ASP A 59 -9.20 -2.47 -16.82
CA ASP A 59 -9.75 -1.84 -18.02
C ASP A 59 -9.10 -0.46 -18.28
N GLU A 60 -8.80 0.27 -17.23
CA GLU A 60 -8.14 1.58 -17.32
C GLU A 60 -6.60 1.50 -17.33
N GLY A 61 -6.03 0.30 -17.28
CA GLY A 61 -4.60 0.06 -17.44
C GLY A 61 -3.71 0.46 -16.26
N TYR A 62 -4.25 0.51 -15.05
CA TYR A 62 -3.46 0.73 -13.83
C TYR A 62 -2.79 -0.53 -13.30
N ILE A 63 -3.40 -1.69 -13.54
CA ILE A 63 -2.85 -3.00 -13.22
C ILE A 63 -2.93 -3.91 -14.43
N VAL A 64 -2.09 -4.95 -14.44
CA VAL A 64 -2.15 -6.05 -15.40
C VAL A 64 -2.25 -7.37 -14.65
N GLN A 65 -2.83 -8.35 -15.31
CA GLN A 65 -3.00 -9.69 -14.79
C GLN A 65 -2.23 -10.68 -15.65
N LYS A 66 -1.38 -11.51 -15.01
CA LYS A 66 -0.62 -12.57 -15.68
C LYS A 66 -1.00 -13.93 -15.12
N ALA A 67 -0.89 -14.96 -15.96
CA ALA A 67 -1.02 -16.34 -15.48
C ALA A 67 0.20 -16.70 -14.62
N GLY A 68 -0.01 -17.51 -13.59
CA GLY A 68 1.11 -18.04 -12.81
C GLY A 68 1.92 -19.07 -13.60
N ASP A 69 3.24 -19.09 -13.39
CA ASP A 69 4.15 -20.01 -14.09
C ASP A 69 3.91 -21.48 -13.72
N ASN A 70 3.66 -21.75 -12.44
CA ASN A 70 3.42 -23.11 -11.92
C ASN A 70 1.96 -23.58 -12.02
N ASP A 71 1.02 -22.64 -12.03
CA ASP A 71 -0.41 -22.89 -12.16
C ASP A 71 -1.06 -21.77 -12.97
N ARG A 72 -1.39 -22.07 -14.21
CA ARG A 72 -2.02 -21.13 -15.14
C ARG A 72 -3.42 -20.68 -14.72
N ARG A 73 -4.05 -21.35 -13.74
CA ARG A 73 -5.33 -20.93 -13.17
C ARG A 73 -5.15 -19.75 -12.19
N GLN A 74 -3.96 -19.61 -11.63
CA GLN A 74 -3.67 -18.48 -10.75
C GLN A 74 -3.52 -17.20 -11.57
N ARG A 75 -4.13 -16.15 -11.07
CA ARG A 75 -4.05 -14.81 -11.65
C ARG A 75 -3.19 -13.95 -10.74
N LEU A 76 -2.03 -13.57 -11.25
CA LEU A 76 -1.05 -12.75 -10.56
C LEU A 76 -1.22 -11.31 -11.02
N LEU A 77 -1.26 -10.38 -10.06
CA LEU A 77 -1.50 -8.97 -10.29
C LEU A 77 -0.20 -8.17 -10.21
N PHE A 78 -0.05 -7.23 -11.11
CA PHE A 78 1.11 -6.33 -11.18
C PHE A 78 0.63 -4.92 -11.47
N ALA A 79 1.26 -3.92 -10.83
CA ALA A 79 1.06 -2.53 -11.20
C ALA A 79 1.73 -2.24 -12.56
N THR A 80 1.10 -1.38 -13.34
CA THR A 80 1.72 -0.81 -14.54
C THR A 80 2.47 0.47 -14.18
N PRO A 81 3.32 1.04 -15.06
CA PRO A 81 3.92 2.37 -14.83
C PRO A 81 2.88 3.46 -14.52
N LYS A 82 1.70 3.38 -15.14
CA LYS A 82 0.55 4.26 -14.83
C LYS A 82 0.03 4.05 -13.41
N GLY A 83 -0.05 2.79 -12.97
CA GLY A 83 -0.44 2.43 -11.61
C GLY A 83 0.58 2.87 -10.58
N GLU A 84 1.87 2.67 -10.85
CA GLU A 84 2.96 3.12 -9.97
C GLU A 84 2.96 4.64 -9.80
N ALA A 85 2.76 5.41 -10.87
CA ALA A 85 2.64 6.86 -10.81
C ALA A 85 1.47 7.32 -9.94
N LEU A 86 0.32 6.64 -10.02
CA LEU A 86 -0.83 6.93 -9.16
C LEU A 86 -0.51 6.64 -7.69
N VAL A 87 0.09 5.48 -7.38
CA VAL A 87 0.50 5.12 -6.01
C VAL A 87 1.48 6.14 -5.46
N ALA A 88 2.48 6.55 -6.22
CA ALA A 88 3.46 7.55 -5.80
C ALA A 88 2.79 8.90 -5.50
N LYS A 89 1.84 9.33 -6.34
CA LYS A 89 1.07 10.57 -6.11
C LYS A 89 0.27 10.52 -4.82
N LEU A 90 -0.47 9.43 -4.57
CA LEU A 90 -1.29 9.26 -3.37
C LEU A 90 -0.42 9.14 -2.11
N ALA A 91 0.67 8.38 -2.18
CA ALA A 91 1.61 8.23 -1.07
C ALA A 91 2.31 9.56 -0.72
N GLY A 92 2.67 10.36 -1.72
CA GLY A 92 3.30 11.67 -1.53
C GLY A 92 2.44 12.59 -0.67
N LEU A 93 1.16 12.71 -0.94
CA LEU A 93 0.22 13.53 -0.17
C LEU A 93 0.18 13.15 1.31
N GLN A 94 0.13 11.83 1.59
CA GLN A 94 0.12 11.32 2.96
C GLN A 94 1.48 11.46 3.64
N THR A 95 2.55 11.17 2.94
CA THR A 95 3.93 11.27 3.44
C THR A 95 4.28 12.71 3.81
N ASP A 96 3.93 13.68 2.98
CA ASP A 96 4.19 15.09 3.24
C ASP A 96 3.46 15.58 4.50
N ARG A 97 2.23 15.13 4.72
CA ARG A 97 1.48 15.44 5.94
C ARG A 97 2.12 14.84 7.17
N ILE A 98 2.51 13.56 7.12
CA ILE A 98 3.19 12.86 8.22
C ILE A 98 4.53 13.53 8.52
N ASN A 99 5.34 13.84 7.49
CA ASN A 99 6.63 14.47 7.65
C ASN A 99 6.53 15.85 8.32
N ARG A 100 5.55 16.67 7.94
CA ARG A 100 5.29 17.94 8.61
C ARG A 100 4.96 17.75 10.10
N ALA A 101 4.05 16.82 10.41
CA ALA A 101 3.68 16.52 11.79
C ALA A 101 4.86 15.97 12.61
N LEU A 102 5.73 15.14 12.02
CA LEU A 102 6.93 14.60 12.68
C LEU A 102 8.01 15.67 12.88
N ALA A 103 8.12 16.65 11.99
CA ALA A 103 9.07 17.76 12.15
C ALA A 103 8.77 18.57 13.41
N ASP A 104 7.48 18.73 13.77
CA ASP A 104 7.06 19.49 14.94
C ASP A 104 7.36 18.76 16.27
N VAL A 105 7.42 17.42 16.26
CA VAL A 105 7.59 16.61 17.50
C VAL A 105 8.99 16.02 17.68
N GLY A 106 9.85 16.16 16.69
CA GLY A 106 11.25 15.74 16.74
C GLY A 106 11.50 14.23 16.57
N PRO A 107 12.78 13.84 16.36
CA PRO A 107 13.12 12.47 15.95
C PRO A 107 12.88 11.40 17.02
N ALA A 108 12.92 11.74 18.31
CA ALA A 108 12.65 10.80 19.40
C ALA A 108 11.19 10.30 19.42
N ALA A 109 10.27 11.04 18.81
CA ALA A 109 8.86 10.67 18.76
C ALA A 109 8.57 9.54 17.75
N GLN A 110 9.45 9.27 16.80
CA GLN A 110 9.20 8.26 15.77
C GLN A 110 9.03 6.86 16.35
N GLU A 111 9.89 6.46 17.30
CA GLU A 111 9.80 5.14 17.92
C GLU A 111 8.56 5.03 18.81
N THR A 112 8.25 6.06 19.58
CA THR A 112 7.03 6.12 20.38
C THR A 112 5.78 6.02 19.51
N LEU A 113 5.78 6.70 18.36
CA LEU A 113 4.67 6.65 17.40
C LEU A 113 4.51 5.26 16.78
N ARG A 114 5.61 4.59 16.44
CA ARG A 114 5.58 3.20 15.95
C ARG A 114 4.99 2.25 16.99
N GLN A 115 5.41 2.36 18.23
CA GLN A 115 4.89 1.54 19.32
C GLN A 115 3.40 1.81 19.55
N PHE A 116 2.97 3.07 19.52
CA PHE A 116 1.57 3.45 19.61
C PHE A 116 0.73 2.85 18.48
N LEU A 117 1.16 3.03 17.22
CA LEU A 117 0.46 2.51 16.05
C LEU A 117 0.43 0.97 16.05
N ARG A 118 1.52 0.32 16.49
CA ARG A 118 1.56 -1.14 16.66
C ARG A 118 0.51 -1.61 17.67
N GLY A 119 0.37 -0.90 18.79
CA GLY A 119 -0.64 -1.19 19.82
C GLY A 119 -2.08 -0.99 19.33
N MET A 120 -2.29 -0.24 18.25
CA MET A 120 -3.60 -0.04 17.62
C MET A 120 -3.97 -1.13 16.61
N ILE A 121 -3.07 -2.07 16.31
CA ILE A 121 -3.38 -3.19 15.41
C ILE A 121 -4.33 -4.14 16.14
N ASP A 122 -5.59 -4.13 15.73
CA ASP A 122 -6.64 -4.98 16.27
C ASP A 122 -6.53 -6.41 15.74
N ARG A 123 -5.48 -7.13 16.18
CA ARG A 123 -5.20 -8.53 15.87
C ARG A 123 -4.44 -9.18 17.03
N ASP A 124 -4.64 -10.48 17.21
CA ASP A 124 -4.02 -11.28 18.27
C ASP A 124 -2.48 -11.30 18.21
N ASP A 125 -1.91 -11.10 17.00
CA ASP A 125 -0.47 -11.07 16.79
C ASP A 125 -0.08 -9.91 15.83
N PRO A 126 0.18 -8.70 16.37
CA PRO A 126 0.61 -7.55 15.58
C PRO A 126 1.89 -7.80 14.78
N ASP A 127 2.82 -8.61 15.29
CA ASP A 127 4.08 -8.88 14.62
C ASP A 127 3.89 -9.74 13.35
N LYS A 128 2.98 -10.71 13.38
CA LYS A 128 2.60 -11.43 12.16
C LYS A 128 1.97 -10.53 11.11
N VAL A 129 1.15 -9.56 11.53
CA VAL A 129 0.59 -8.57 10.60
C VAL A 129 1.70 -7.73 9.97
N LEU A 130 2.64 -7.25 10.77
CA LEU A 130 3.77 -6.46 10.27
C LEU A 130 4.67 -7.29 9.36
N GLN A 131 4.96 -8.56 9.70
CA GLN A 131 5.70 -9.47 8.83
C GLN A 131 4.97 -9.75 7.51
N ALA A 132 3.66 -9.95 7.54
CA ALA A 132 2.86 -10.14 6.33
C ALA A 132 2.86 -8.89 5.44
N ILE A 133 2.86 -7.69 6.02
CA ILE A 133 2.85 -6.42 5.29
C ILE A 133 4.25 -6.03 4.78
N PHE A 134 5.30 -6.22 5.58
CA PHE A 134 6.64 -5.72 5.25
C PHE A 134 7.61 -6.81 4.77
N GLY A 135 7.26 -8.10 4.89
CA GLY A 135 8.12 -9.23 4.53
C GLY A 135 9.28 -9.42 5.51
N ALA A 136 9.88 -10.59 5.48
CA ALA A 136 11.11 -10.87 6.22
C ALA A 136 12.30 -10.24 5.46
N GLY A 137 12.56 -8.94 5.64
CA GLY A 137 13.74 -8.35 5.00
C GLY A 137 13.78 -6.85 4.76
N SER A 138 12.81 -6.10 5.22
CA SER A 138 12.91 -4.63 5.16
C SER A 138 13.09 -4.06 6.55
N ASP A 139 14.30 -4.12 7.06
CA ASP A 139 14.72 -3.26 8.15
C ASP A 139 14.84 -1.83 7.57
N PRO A 140 13.98 -0.87 7.94
CA PRO A 140 14.02 0.49 7.40
C PRO A 140 15.27 1.28 7.80
N ALA A 141 16.14 0.70 8.62
CA ALA A 141 17.40 1.32 9.04
C ALA A 141 18.56 1.13 8.05
N SER A 142 18.39 0.31 6.99
CA SER A 142 19.51 -0.01 6.07
C SER A 142 19.66 0.92 4.86
N THR A 143 18.85 1.98 4.72
CA THR A 143 18.89 2.84 3.52
C THR A 143 19.63 4.18 3.73
N ALA A 144 20.44 4.29 4.80
CA ALA A 144 21.19 5.54 5.05
C ALA A 144 22.68 5.25 5.28
N GLN A 145 23.40 4.77 4.25
CA GLN A 145 24.84 4.95 4.19
C GLN A 145 25.24 5.46 2.82
N PRO A 146 25.75 6.71 2.71
CA PRO A 146 26.37 7.18 1.49
C PRO A 146 27.74 6.46 1.36
N ARG A 147 27.90 5.73 0.26
CA ARG A 147 29.21 5.18 -0.13
C ARG A 147 30.19 6.34 -0.31
N ARG A 148 31.15 6.46 0.58
CA ARG A 148 32.39 7.18 0.30
C ARG A 148 33.17 6.35 -0.69
N GLN A 149 33.43 6.86 -1.85
CA GLN A 149 34.47 6.39 -2.76
C GLN A 149 35.80 7.06 -2.43
N PRO A 150 36.92 6.35 -2.64
CA PRO A 150 38.26 6.84 -2.40
C PRO A 150 38.69 7.93 -3.38
#